data_c09f9c6755759b20cb115af376c3f9e8
#
_entry.id   c09f9c6755759b20cb115af376c3f9e8
#
_cell.length_a   1.000
_cell.length_b   1.000
_cell.length_c   1.000
_cell.angle_alpha   90.00
_cell.angle_beta   90.00
_cell.angle_gamma   90.00
#
_symmetry.space_group_name_H-M   'P 1'
#
loop_
_entity.id
_entity.type
_entity.pdbx_description
1 polymer ?
#
loop_
_entity_poly.entity_id
_entity_poly.type
_entity_poly.pdbx_seq_one_letter_code
_entity_poly.pdbx_strand_id
1 'polypeptide(L)'
;MLTAVVVRPAGVLDAPGLARVRIASWRAAYRRIVPAAVLDALDADAETARWRTSLSTPGQAWARVAFAGSPAGLGGFVVAGPARGDEVAGLGEIYAIYVDPEVQGRGIGRALMEAGVRGLAARGFAEAILWVFEANARARAFYERMGWAADGAAKPFEIGGAAPIEVRYRRLLG
;
A
#
# COMPACT_ATOMS: atom_id res chain seq x y z
N MET A 1 -11.16 8.80 -24.10
CA MET A 1 -12.02 8.46 -22.97
C MET A 1 -11.16 7.92 -21.84
N LEU A 2 -11.16 8.55 -20.67
CA LEU A 2 -10.51 7.99 -19.47
C LEU A 2 -11.29 6.76 -19.06
N THR A 3 -10.67 5.60 -19.11
CA THR A 3 -11.28 4.35 -18.63
C THR A 3 -11.55 4.51 -17.14
N ALA A 4 -12.79 4.30 -16.70
CA ALA A 4 -13.15 4.41 -15.29
C ALA A 4 -12.32 3.43 -14.46
N VAL A 5 -11.77 3.91 -13.34
CA VAL A 5 -11.09 3.04 -12.37
C VAL A 5 -12.14 2.28 -11.57
N VAL A 6 -12.09 0.96 -11.62
CA VAL A 6 -12.98 0.08 -10.83
C VAL A 6 -12.21 -0.41 -9.60
N VAL A 7 -12.76 -0.21 -8.42
CA VAL A 7 -12.19 -0.70 -7.14
C VAL A 7 -13.18 -1.68 -6.50
N ARG A 8 -12.68 -2.85 -6.11
CA ARG A 8 -13.45 -3.89 -5.44
C ARG A 8 -12.67 -4.58 -4.31
N PRO A 9 -13.30 -5.35 -3.43
CA PRO A 9 -12.58 -6.25 -2.52
C PRO A 9 -11.64 -7.19 -3.27
N ALA A 10 -10.47 -7.45 -2.69
CA ALA A 10 -9.57 -8.48 -3.18
C ALA A 10 -10.08 -9.88 -2.82
N GLY A 11 -9.89 -10.82 -3.73
CA GLY A 11 -10.16 -12.24 -3.51
C GLY A 11 -8.92 -13.10 -3.76
N VAL A 12 -8.97 -14.37 -3.39
CA VAL A 12 -7.83 -15.30 -3.50
C VAL A 12 -7.30 -15.41 -4.94
N LEU A 13 -8.18 -15.25 -5.93
CA LEU A 13 -7.81 -15.27 -7.35
C LEU A 13 -6.97 -14.05 -7.77
N ASP A 14 -6.96 -12.98 -6.98
CA ASP A 14 -6.13 -11.80 -7.24
C ASP A 14 -4.67 -11.96 -6.80
N ALA A 15 -4.35 -13.00 -6.03
CA ALA A 15 -3.03 -13.19 -5.43
C ALA A 15 -1.85 -13.07 -6.43
N PRO A 16 -1.87 -13.65 -7.64
CA PRO A 16 -0.79 -13.45 -8.60
C PRO A 16 -0.64 -12.00 -9.06
N GLY A 17 -1.76 -11.29 -9.26
CA GLY A 17 -1.77 -9.87 -9.63
C GLY A 17 -1.24 -8.97 -8.51
N LEU A 18 -1.59 -9.25 -7.25
CA LEU A 18 -1.08 -8.55 -6.07
C LEU A 18 0.44 -8.74 -5.94
N ALA A 19 0.93 -9.97 -6.10
CA ALA A 19 2.35 -10.29 -6.08
C ALA A 19 3.11 -9.53 -7.18
N ARG A 20 2.61 -9.57 -8.41
CA ARG A 20 3.20 -8.86 -9.55
C ARG A 20 3.29 -7.36 -9.30
N VAL A 21 2.19 -6.72 -8.90
CA VAL A 21 2.16 -5.27 -8.65
C VAL A 21 3.10 -4.89 -7.52
N ARG A 22 3.12 -5.64 -6.41
CA ARG A 22 4.04 -5.38 -5.30
C ARG A 22 5.50 -5.44 -5.76
N ILE A 23 5.90 -6.51 -6.44
CA ILE A 23 7.29 -6.68 -6.91
C ILE A 23 7.68 -5.57 -7.89
N ALA A 24 6.85 -5.27 -8.88
CA ALA A 24 7.11 -4.21 -9.84
C ALA A 24 7.25 -2.84 -9.15
N SER A 25 6.35 -2.52 -8.22
CA SER A 25 6.38 -1.28 -7.46
C SER A 25 7.62 -1.17 -6.57
N TRP A 26 8.02 -2.23 -5.87
CA TRP A 26 9.21 -2.26 -5.03
C TRP A 26 10.48 -2.04 -5.86
N ARG A 27 10.63 -2.76 -6.96
CA ARG A 27 11.78 -2.60 -7.87
C ARG A 27 11.87 -1.21 -8.48
N ALA A 28 10.73 -0.58 -8.78
CA ALA A 28 10.70 0.77 -9.33
C ALA A 28 10.99 1.85 -8.27
N ALA A 29 10.33 1.76 -7.10
CA ALA A 29 10.37 2.82 -6.09
C ALA A 29 11.57 2.76 -5.15
N TYR A 30 12.07 1.55 -4.84
CA TYR A 30 13.01 1.35 -3.74
C TYR A 30 14.45 1.02 -4.18
N ARG A 31 14.75 1.11 -5.46
CA ARG A 31 16.11 0.83 -6.01
C ARG A 31 17.25 1.59 -5.32
N ARG A 32 16.96 2.78 -4.77
CA ARG A 32 17.93 3.63 -4.07
C ARG A 32 17.68 3.71 -2.56
N ILE A 33 16.77 2.91 -2.03
CA ILE A 33 16.33 2.96 -0.63
C ILE A 33 16.67 1.67 0.08
N VAL A 34 16.47 0.54 -0.57
CA VAL A 34 16.78 -0.79 -0.02
C VAL A 34 17.92 -1.45 -0.80
N PRO A 35 18.68 -2.38 -0.18
CA PRO A 35 19.75 -3.11 -0.88
C PRO A 35 19.26 -3.85 -2.12
N ALA A 36 20.03 -3.83 -3.19
CA ALA A 36 19.68 -4.50 -4.45
C ALA A 36 19.38 -5.99 -4.25
N ALA A 37 20.15 -6.67 -3.41
CA ALA A 37 19.93 -8.09 -3.10
C ALA A 37 18.51 -8.38 -2.55
N VAL A 38 17.90 -7.45 -1.82
CA VAL A 38 16.51 -7.58 -1.34
C VAL A 38 15.53 -7.54 -2.51
N LEU A 39 15.74 -6.62 -3.45
CA LEU A 39 14.87 -6.46 -4.61
C LEU A 39 15.03 -7.62 -5.60
N ASP A 40 16.25 -8.14 -5.74
CA ASP A 40 16.57 -9.29 -6.60
C ASP A 40 15.98 -10.59 -6.05
N ALA A 41 15.93 -10.72 -4.71
CA ALA A 41 15.35 -11.88 -4.03
C ALA A 41 13.81 -11.90 -4.01
N LEU A 42 13.12 -10.87 -4.54
CA LEU A 42 11.66 -10.87 -4.62
C LEU A 42 11.19 -11.94 -5.61
N ASP A 43 10.49 -12.94 -5.09
CA ASP A 43 10.00 -14.09 -5.80
C ASP A 43 8.47 -14.06 -5.96
N ALA A 44 8.01 -14.22 -7.22
CA ALA A 44 6.60 -14.07 -7.54
C ALA A 44 5.73 -15.22 -6.99
N ASP A 45 6.27 -16.45 -6.96
CA ASP A 45 5.52 -17.61 -6.48
C ASP A 45 5.38 -17.58 -4.96
N ALA A 46 6.46 -17.23 -4.26
CA ALA A 46 6.46 -17.05 -2.81
C ALA A 46 5.51 -15.91 -2.39
N GLU A 47 5.54 -14.77 -3.10
CA GLU A 47 4.60 -13.66 -2.85
C GLU A 47 3.15 -14.08 -3.11
N THR A 48 2.89 -14.77 -4.21
CA THR A 48 1.55 -15.28 -4.54
C THR A 48 1.03 -16.22 -3.45
N ALA A 49 1.88 -17.13 -2.95
CA ALA A 49 1.50 -18.04 -1.87
C ALA A 49 1.16 -17.29 -0.58
N ARG A 50 1.95 -16.28 -0.21
CA ARG A 50 1.67 -15.40 0.94
C ARG A 50 0.34 -14.68 0.80
N TRP A 51 0.04 -14.12 -0.37
CA TRP A 51 -1.23 -13.47 -0.64
C TRP A 51 -2.41 -14.43 -0.56
N ARG A 52 -2.29 -15.65 -1.11
CA ARG A 52 -3.34 -16.67 -0.99
C ARG A 52 -3.64 -16.98 0.47
N THR A 53 -2.62 -17.20 1.28
CA THR A 53 -2.78 -17.44 2.72
C THR A 53 -3.45 -16.26 3.41
N SER A 54 -2.96 -15.04 3.19
CA SER A 54 -3.52 -13.82 3.80
C SER A 54 -4.99 -13.60 3.45
N LEU A 55 -5.36 -13.77 2.17
CA LEU A 55 -6.73 -13.58 1.70
C LEU A 55 -7.69 -14.70 2.11
N SER A 56 -7.18 -15.88 2.46
CA SER A 56 -7.97 -17.01 2.97
C SER A 56 -8.12 -17.01 4.48
N THR A 57 -7.30 -16.24 5.20
CA THR A 57 -7.30 -16.23 6.66
C THR A 57 -8.16 -15.06 7.16
N PRO A 58 -9.19 -15.32 7.98
CA PRO A 58 -9.95 -14.26 8.63
C PRO A 58 -9.03 -13.35 9.45
N GLY A 59 -9.21 -12.05 9.33
CA GLY A 59 -8.41 -11.07 10.06
C GLY A 59 -9.05 -9.70 10.04
N GLN A 60 -8.45 -8.75 10.75
CA GLN A 60 -8.93 -7.37 10.80
C GLN A 60 -8.42 -6.53 9.62
N ALA A 61 -7.34 -6.96 8.97
CA ALA A 61 -6.85 -6.33 7.75
C ALA A 61 -7.69 -6.75 6.53
N TRP A 62 -7.80 -5.85 5.58
CA TRP A 62 -8.53 -6.07 4.32
C TRP A 62 -7.82 -5.44 3.14
N ALA A 63 -8.01 -5.99 1.96
CA ALA A 63 -7.42 -5.49 0.72
C ALA A 63 -8.49 -5.09 -0.30
N ARG A 64 -8.19 -4.05 -1.08
CA ARG A 64 -8.93 -3.63 -2.26
C ARG A 64 -8.00 -3.63 -3.46
N VAL A 65 -8.51 -4.04 -4.61
CA VAL A 65 -7.81 -4.03 -5.89
C VAL A 65 -8.47 -3.05 -6.85
N ALA A 66 -7.66 -2.45 -7.72
CA ALA A 66 -8.14 -1.52 -8.73
C ALA A 66 -7.70 -1.94 -10.14
N PHE A 67 -8.59 -1.70 -11.09
CA PHE A 67 -8.40 -1.94 -12.51
C PHE A 67 -8.65 -0.64 -13.26
N ALA A 68 -7.77 -0.29 -14.17
CA ALA A 68 -7.95 0.85 -15.08
C ALA A 68 -7.50 0.45 -16.47
N GLY A 69 -8.38 -0.25 -17.18
CA GLY A 69 -8.18 -0.60 -18.59
C GLY A 69 -6.82 -1.21 -18.93
N SER A 70 -6.17 -1.85 -17.97
CA SER A 70 -4.90 -2.53 -18.20
C SER A 70 -5.13 -3.87 -18.88
N PRO A 71 -4.50 -4.16 -20.01
CA PRO A 71 -4.52 -5.49 -20.61
C PRO A 71 -3.95 -6.56 -19.67
N ALA A 72 -3.12 -6.15 -18.71
CA ALA A 72 -2.51 -7.04 -17.71
C ALA A 72 -3.40 -7.26 -16.45
N GLY A 73 -4.64 -6.75 -16.42
CA GLY A 73 -5.56 -6.96 -15.32
C GLY A 73 -5.38 -5.97 -14.16
N LEU A 74 -4.99 -6.43 -12.99
CA LEU A 74 -4.88 -5.64 -11.77
C LEU A 74 -3.81 -4.54 -11.89
N GLY A 75 -4.24 -3.27 -11.74
CA GLY A 75 -3.36 -2.10 -11.85
C GLY A 75 -2.83 -1.57 -10.52
N GLY A 76 -3.39 -2.01 -9.39
CA GLY A 76 -2.94 -1.58 -8.07
C GLY A 76 -3.78 -2.19 -6.94
N PHE A 77 -3.32 -1.98 -5.70
CA PHE A 77 -4.05 -2.40 -4.52
C PHE A 77 -3.72 -1.53 -3.29
N VAL A 78 -4.61 -1.57 -2.32
CA VAL A 78 -4.43 -1.00 -0.98
C VAL A 78 -4.75 -2.06 0.07
N VAL A 79 -3.99 -2.09 1.15
CA VAL A 79 -4.25 -2.91 2.34
C VAL A 79 -4.39 -1.99 3.53
N ALA A 80 -5.43 -2.20 4.33
CA ALA A 80 -5.71 -1.40 5.50
C ALA A 80 -6.29 -2.25 6.63
N GLY A 81 -6.23 -1.72 7.84
CA GLY A 81 -6.76 -2.36 9.04
C GLY A 81 -6.50 -1.52 10.28
N PRO A 82 -6.65 -2.08 11.49
CA PRO A 82 -6.23 -1.44 12.74
C PRO A 82 -4.74 -1.14 12.71
N ALA A 83 -4.34 0.00 13.28
CA ALA A 83 -2.93 0.35 13.37
C ALA A 83 -2.14 -0.66 14.21
N ARG A 84 -0.91 -0.92 13.80
CA ARG A 84 0.00 -1.88 14.44
C ARG A 84 0.95 -1.13 15.37
N GLY A 85 0.99 -1.52 16.63
CA GLY A 85 1.78 -0.89 17.70
C GLY A 85 0.88 -0.29 18.77
N ASP A 86 1.29 -0.43 20.02
CA ASP A 86 0.49 -0.03 21.19
C ASP A 86 0.29 1.49 21.24
N GLU A 87 1.29 2.26 20.80
CA GLU A 87 1.26 3.73 20.79
C GLU A 87 0.25 4.33 19.80
N VAL A 88 -0.31 3.51 18.93
CA VAL A 88 -1.30 3.90 17.92
C VAL A 88 -2.61 3.11 18.06
N ALA A 89 -2.83 2.49 19.22
CA ALA A 89 -4.04 1.76 19.48
C ALA A 89 -5.29 2.63 19.26
N GLY A 90 -6.29 2.07 18.60
CA GLY A 90 -7.52 2.77 18.25
C GLY A 90 -7.46 3.58 16.95
N LEU A 91 -6.31 3.68 16.30
CA LEU A 91 -6.19 4.27 14.96
C LEU A 91 -6.36 3.22 13.87
N GLY A 92 -6.77 3.67 12.67
CA GLY A 92 -6.64 2.88 11.44
C GLY A 92 -5.24 3.01 10.84
N GLU A 93 -4.87 2.09 9.96
CA GLU A 93 -3.59 2.16 9.22
C GLU A 93 -3.77 1.72 7.77
N ILE A 94 -3.20 2.49 6.86
CA ILE A 94 -2.93 2.03 5.50
C ILE A 94 -1.59 1.29 5.54
N TYR A 95 -1.61 -0.03 5.50
CA TYR A 95 -0.41 -0.87 5.58
C TYR A 95 0.43 -0.83 4.31
N ALA A 96 -0.25 -0.77 3.15
CA ALA A 96 0.38 -0.75 1.85
C ALA A 96 -0.55 -0.14 0.81
N ILE A 97 0.01 0.61 -0.12
CA ILE A 97 -0.65 1.03 -1.35
C ILE A 97 0.37 0.98 -2.48
N TYR A 98 0.07 0.20 -3.50
CA TYR A 98 0.95 0.04 -4.66
C TYR A 98 0.15 0.17 -5.94
N VAL A 99 0.75 0.83 -6.91
CA VAL A 99 0.23 0.97 -8.28
C VAL A 99 1.31 0.50 -9.23
N ASP A 100 0.93 -0.36 -10.15
CA ASP A 100 1.81 -0.85 -11.20
C ASP A 100 2.46 0.34 -11.93
N PRO A 101 3.80 0.39 -12.01
CA PRO A 101 4.50 1.48 -12.68
C PRO A 101 4.01 1.79 -14.10
N GLU A 102 3.55 0.78 -14.85
CA GLU A 102 3.08 0.93 -16.23
C GLU A 102 1.74 1.68 -16.36
N VAL A 103 0.96 1.72 -15.27
CA VAL A 103 -0.37 2.36 -15.27
C VAL A 103 -0.49 3.51 -14.28
N GLN A 104 0.62 4.00 -13.75
CA GLN A 104 0.65 5.21 -12.94
C GLN A 104 0.14 6.44 -13.70
N GLY A 105 -0.35 7.44 -12.98
CA GLY A 105 -0.91 8.65 -13.59
C GLY A 105 -2.35 8.52 -14.10
N ARG A 106 -2.97 7.35 -14.02
CA ARG A 106 -4.34 7.07 -14.48
C ARG A 106 -5.40 7.16 -13.37
N GLY A 107 -5.06 7.74 -12.22
CA GLY A 107 -6.01 7.90 -11.09
C GLY A 107 -6.15 6.70 -10.17
N ILE A 108 -5.51 5.56 -10.45
CA ILE A 108 -5.60 4.32 -9.66
C ILE A 108 -5.20 4.55 -8.20
N GLY A 109 -4.07 5.19 -7.94
CA GLY A 109 -3.60 5.45 -6.58
C GLY A 109 -4.58 6.30 -5.78
N ARG A 110 -5.19 7.31 -6.40
CA ARG A 110 -6.22 8.14 -5.78
C ARG A 110 -7.47 7.31 -5.42
N ALA A 111 -7.98 6.54 -6.36
CA ALA A 111 -9.17 5.70 -6.15
C ALA A 111 -8.95 4.66 -5.03
N LEU A 112 -7.75 4.05 -4.98
CA LEU A 112 -7.37 3.10 -3.92
C LEU A 112 -7.25 3.79 -2.56
N MET A 113 -6.59 4.95 -2.48
CA MET A 113 -6.46 5.69 -1.22
C MET A 113 -7.84 6.11 -0.69
N GLU A 114 -8.71 6.64 -1.55
CA GLU A 114 -10.09 6.98 -1.18
C GLU A 114 -10.88 5.76 -0.70
N ALA A 115 -10.70 4.60 -1.35
CA ALA A 115 -11.34 3.36 -0.90
C ALA A 115 -10.79 2.88 0.45
N GLY A 116 -9.49 3.00 0.67
CA GLY A 116 -8.84 2.71 1.95
C GLY A 116 -9.38 3.56 3.09
N VAL A 117 -9.38 4.88 2.89
CA VAL A 117 -9.88 5.86 3.85
C VAL A 117 -11.37 5.62 4.17
N ARG A 118 -12.22 5.48 3.15
CA ARG A 118 -13.64 5.16 3.37
C ARG A 118 -13.84 3.85 4.12
N GLY A 119 -13.04 2.83 3.81
CA GLY A 119 -13.12 1.54 4.47
C GLY A 119 -12.73 1.57 5.95
N LEU A 120 -11.76 2.40 6.32
CA LEU A 120 -11.38 2.65 7.72
C LEU A 120 -12.47 3.44 8.45
N ALA A 121 -12.97 4.54 7.87
CA ALA A 121 -14.04 5.34 8.46
C ALA A 121 -15.32 4.50 8.69
N ALA A 122 -15.70 3.65 7.72
CA ALA A 122 -16.86 2.76 7.84
C ALA A 122 -16.70 1.69 8.95
N ARG A 123 -15.47 1.46 9.44
CA ARG A 123 -15.18 0.58 10.58
C ARG A 123 -15.05 1.33 11.90
N GLY A 124 -15.35 2.63 11.91
CA GLY A 124 -15.38 3.46 13.11
C GLY A 124 -14.05 4.10 13.49
N PHE A 125 -13.02 4.02 12.66
CA PHE A 125 -11.78 4.76 12.91
C PHE A 125 -12.00 6.25 12.61
N ALA A 126 -11.65 7.11 13.56
CA ALA A 126 -11.71 8.56 13.40
C ALA A 126 -10.45 9.13 12.75
N GLU A 127 -9.35 8.43 12.91
CA GLU A 127 -8.04 8.80 12.38
C GLU A 127 -7.32 7.58 11.82
N ALA A 128 -6.41 7.82 10.88
CA ALA A 128 -5.53 6.80 10.35
C ALA A 128 -4.09 7.29 10.22
N ILE A 129 -3.18 6.32 10.21
CA ILE A 129 -1.75 6.51 9.95
C ILE A 129 -1.30 5.71 8.73
N LEU A 130 -0.14 6.07 8.23
CA LEU A 130 0.66 5.26 7.31
C LEU A 130 2.14 5.53 7.55
N TRP A 131 2.98 4.58 7.16
CA TRP A 131 4.43 4.72 7.19
C TRP A 131 4.98 4.74 5.77
N VAL A 132 5.96 5.59 5.53
CA VAL A 132 6.60 5.73 4.21
C VAL A 132 8.09 5.99 4.40
N PHE A 133 8.92 5.41 3.55
CA PHE A 133 10.35 5.74 3.57
C PHE A 133 10.56 7.24 3.38
N GLU A 134 11.34 7.85 4.26
CA GLU A 134 11.67 9.28 4.21
C GLU A 134 12.25 9.67 2.84
N ALA A 135 13.08 8.82 2.27
CA ALA A 135 13.69 9.01 0.96
C ALA A 135 12.71 8.87 -0.23
N ASN A 136 11.48 8.36 -0.01
CA ASN A 136 10.48 8.23 -1.07
C ASN A 136 9.68 9.53 -1.26
N ALA A 137 10.34 10.57 -1.76
CA ALA A 137 9.75 11.90 -1.94
C ALA A 137 8.47 11.86 -2.81
N ARG A 138 8.41 10.97 -3.82
CA ARG A 138 7.25 10.83 -4.69
C ARG A 138 6.01 10.34 -3.95
N ALA A 139 6.16 9.32 -3.12
CA ALA A 139 5.05 8.80 -2.31
C ALA A 139 4.61 9.82 -1.26
N ARG A 140 5.57 10.48 -0.59
CA ARG A 140 5.27 11.54 0.38
C ARG A 140 4.44 12.66 -0.24
N ALA A 141 4.85 13.19 -1.39
CA ALA A 141 4.09 14.21 -2.12
C ALA A 141 2.70 13.71 -2.55
N PHE A 142 2.54 12.43 -2.89
CA PHE A 142 1.23 11.84 -3.16
C PHE A 142 0.35 11.85 -1.90
N TYR A 143 0.86 11.42 -0.75
CA TYR A 143 0.10 11.41 0.50
C TYR A 143 -0.30 12.83 0.93
N GLU A 144 0.59 13.81 0.83
CA GLU A 144 0.30 15.22 1.14
C GLU A 144 -0.86 15.76 0.27
N ARG A 145 -0.85 15.48 -1.03
CA ARG A 145 -1.97 15.84 -1.92
C ARG A 145 -3.28 15.12 -1.59
N MET A 146 -3.20 13.97 -0.93
CA MET A 146 -4.36 13.22 -0.44
C MET A 146 -4.80 13.61 0.97
N GLY A 147 -4.26 14.70 1.53
CA GLY A 147 -4.66 15.24 2.83
C GLY A 147 -4.01 14.56 4.04
N TRP A 148 -2.91 13.85 3.83
CA TRP A 148 -2.09 13.31 4.91
C TRP A 148 -1.00 14.30 5.29
N ALA A 149 -0.65 14.37 6.59
CA ALA A 149 0.42 15.21 7.10
C ALA A 149 1.40 14.39 7.95
N ALA A 150 2.69 14.69 7.83
CA ALA A 150 3.70 14.11 8.71
C ALA A 150 3.44 14.54 10.16
N ASP A 151 3.49 13.63 11.11
CA ASP A 151 3.23 13.90 12.53
C ASP A 151 4.49 13.91 13.40
N GLY A 152 5.66 13.83 12.77
CA GLY A 152 6.97 13.89 13.42
C GLY A 152 7.51 12.54 13.90
N ALA A 153 6.73 11.47 13.88
CA ALA A 153 7.22 10.15 14.23
C ALA A 153 8.08 9.55 13.10
N ALA A 154 9.20 8.96 13.48
CA ALA A 154 10.12 8.28 12.58
C ALA A 154 10.71 7.05 13.25
N LYS A 155 11.04 6.03 12.47
CA LYS A 155 11.68 4.81 12.94
C LYS A 155 12.54 4.17 11.85
N PRO A 156 13.60 3.42 12.21
CA PRO A 156 14.30 2.59 11.24
C PRO A 156 13.43 1.41 10.80
N PHE A 157 13.58 1.02 9.54
CA PHE A 157 13.01 -0.20 8.97
C PHE A 157 14.14 -1.15 8.60
N GLU A 158 14.36 -2.17 9.43
CA GLU A 158 15.43 -3.13 9.23
C GLU A 158 15.16 -4.04 8.03
N ILE A 159 16.00 -3.98 7.00
CA ILE A 159 15.84 -4.78 5.79
C ILE A 159 17.18 -5.06 5.10
N GLY A 160 17.52 -6.33 4.93
CA GLY A 160 18.71 -6.75 4.17
C GLY A 160 20.03 -6.16 4.70
N GLY A 161 20.13 -5.94 6.01
CA GLY A 161 21.31 -5.33 6.64
C GLY A 161 21.37 -3.79 6.53
N ALA A 162 20.37 -3.15 5.94
CA ALA A 162 20.17 -1.72 5.95
C ALA A 162 19.00 -1.33 6.87
N ALA A 163 18.95 -0.07 7.27
CA ALA A 163 17.90 0.47 8.14
C ALA A 163 17.39 1.83 7.63
N PRO A 164 16.79 1.89 6.42
CA PRO A 164 16.21 3.13 5.94
C PRO A 164 15.15 3.66 6.90
N ILE A 165 15.04 4.97 7.01
CA ILE A 165 14.08 5.62 7.92
C ILE A 165 12.71 5.64 7.27
N GLU A 166 11.70 5.23 8.01
CA GLU A 166 10.30 5.51 7.74
C GLU A 166 9.82 6.69 8.57
N VAL A 167 9.00 7.54 7.96
CA VAL A 167 8.28 8.64 8.62
C VAL A 167 6.80 8.35 8.62
N ARG A 168 6.12 8.77 9.68
CA ARG A 168 4.69 8.55 9.83
C ARG A 168 3.88 9.74 9.31
N TYR A 169 2.83 9.44 8.60
CA TYR A 169 1.79 10.37 8.19
C TYR A 169 0.48 10.04 8.89
N ARG A 170 -0.30 11.07 9.20
CA ARG A 170 -1.60 10.97 9.88
C ARG A 170 -2.66 11.74 9.11
N ARG A 171 -3.91 11.27 9.21
CA ARG A 171 -5.08 11.91 8.60
C ARG A 171 -6.33 11.67 9.44
N LEU A 172 -7.16 12.71 9.60
CA LEU A 172 -8.55 12.59 10.06
C LEU A 172 -9.41 11.94 8.96
N LEU A 173 -10.33 11.08 9.35
CA LEU A 173 -11.17 10.29 8.45
C LEU A 173 -12.61 10.81 8.34
N GLY A 174 -12.92 11.91 9.02
CA GLY A 174 -14.23 12.58 8.98
C GLY A 174 -14.48 13.36 7.70
#